data_d37b8a489ec8d8e4795ac8abf07938d2
#
_entry.id   d37b8a489ec8d8e4795ac8abf07938d2
#
_cell.length_a   1.000
_cell.length_b   1.000
_cell.length_c   1.000
_cell.angle_alpha   90.00
_cell.angle_beta   90.00
_cell.angle_gamma   90.00
#
_symmetry.space_group_name_H-M   'P 1'
#
loop_
_entity.id
_entity.type
_entity.pdbx_description
1 polymer ?
#
loop_
_entity_poly.entity_id
_entity_poly.type
_entity_poly.pdbx_seq_one_letter_code
_entity_poly.pdbx_strand_id
1 'polypeptide(L)'
;MRQPSDKRPLRRFSEKDIKRFKVEHDDTLLNYLLALFGDKSRTTVKSYLSHRQVAVNDMPVTQFDTMLHAGDELKINFKRGFSVFKHNRLKMVYEDEYIIVIDKGYGLLSMSTERIKTGTAYSILSDYVKSQNPENKLFIVHRLDRDTSGLMMFAKSKGIQEPVSYTHLRAHE
;
A
#
# COMPACT_ATOMS: atom_id res chain seq x y z
N MET A 1 -37.81 -15.23 1.53
CA MET A 1 -37.29 -14.21 0.61
C MET A 1 -36.33 -13.29 1.38
N ARG A 2 -34.99 -13.44 1.23
CA ARG A 2 -34.00 -12.55 1.82
C ARG A 2 -33.73 -11.44 0.80
N GLN A 3 -33.90 -10.18 1.22
CA GLN A 3 -33.59 -9.01 0.40
C GLN A 3 -32.07 -8.90 0.15
N PRO A 4 -31.62 -8.44 -1.02
CA PRO A 4 -30.22 -8.26 -1.31
C PRO A 4 -29.65 -7.11 -0.47
N SER A 5 -28.55 -7.39 0.21
CA SER A 5 -27.81 -6.44 1.04
C SER A 5 -27.42 -5.20 0.27
N ASP A 6 -27.80 -4.07 0.83
CA ASP A 6 -27.44 -2.70 0.45
C ASP A 6 -25.91 -2.59 0.23
N LYS A 7 -25.49 -2.70 -1.02
CA LYS A 7 -24.10 -2.40 -1.43
C LYS A 7 -23.96 -0.88 -1.46
N ARG A 8 -23.64 -0.28 -0.32
CA ARG A 8 -23.21 1.11 -0.31
C ARG A 8 -22.05 1.26 -1.30
N PRO A 9 -22.11 2.21 -2.24
CA PRO A 9 -21.03 2.42 -3.19
C PRO A 9 -19.76 2.74 -2.40
N LEU A 10 -18.67 2.00 -2.68
CA LEU A 10 -17.35 2.28 -2.14
C LEU A 10 -17.02 3.74 -2.48
N ARG A 11 -16.96 4.61 -1.48
CA ARG A 11 -16.63 6.03 -1.66
C ARG A 11 -15.29 6.10 -2.38
N ARG A 12 -15.27 6.72 -3.55
CA ARG A 12 -14.09 6.96 -4.38
C ARG A 12 -12.99 7.58 -3.50
N PHE A 13 -11.85 6.94 -3.52
CA PHE A 13 -10.64 7.44 -2.91
C PHE A 13 -10.15 8.62 -3.76
N SER A 14 -10.06 9.80 -3.19
CA SER A 14 -9.45 10.94 -3.87
C SER A 14 -8.10 11.21 -3.20
N GLU A 15 -7.02 11.25 -3.96
CA GLU A 15 -5.72 11.74 -3.50
C GLU A 15 -5.80 13.15 -2.90
N LYS A 16 -6.82 13.91 -3.29
CA LYS A 16 -7.14 15.23 -2.73
C LYS A 16 -7.42 15.22 -1.22
N ASP A 17 -7.73 14.05 -0.66
CA ASP A 17 -8.01 13.89 0.78
C ASP A 17 -6.74 13.63 1.60
N ILE A 18 -5.59 13.42 0.95
CA ILE A 18 -4.30 13.19 1.59
C ILE A 18 -3.51 14.49 1.61
N LYS A 19 -3.19 14.96 2.81
CA LYS A 19 -2.22 16.04 3.01
C LYS A 19 -0.83 15.46 3.17
N ARG A 20 0.15 16.06 2.53
CA ARG A 20 1.56 15.66 2.56
C ARG A 20 2.40 16.78 3.16
N PHE A 21 3.33 16.39 4.04
CA PHE A 21 4.24 17.30 4.71
C PHE A 21 5.63 16.67 4.68
N LYS A 22 6.64 17.49 4.53
CA LYS A 22 8.03 17.09 4.71
C LYS A 22 8.44 17.40 6.13
N VAL A 23 9.02 16.43 6.82
CA VAL A 23 9.50 16.62 8.19
C VAL A 23 10.74 17.52 8.17
N GLU A 24 10.72 18.61 8.95
CA GLU A 24 11.76 19.62 8.94
C GLU A 24 12.85 19.38 9.99
N HIS A 25 12.52 18.68 11.08
CA HIS A 25 13.45 18.38 12.18
C HIS A 25 13.06 17.08 12.87
N ASP A 26 14.01 16.48 13.55
CA ASP A 26 13.79 15.26 14.32
C ASP A 26 12.89 15.52 15.52
N ASP A 27 11.83 14.70 15.67
CA ASP A 27 10.92 14.71 16.83
C ASP A 27 10.14 13.42 16.90
N THR A 28 9.40 13.19 17.98
CA THR A 28 8.42 12.12 18.05
C THR A 28 7.19 12.46 17.21
N LEU A 29 6.61 11.46 16.57
CA LEU A 29 5.44 11.63 15.69
C LEU A 29 4.29 12.38 16.38
N LEU A 30 4.01 12.08 17.65
CA LEU A 30 2.94 12.76 18.38
C LEU A 30 3.23 14.24 18.59
N ASN A 31 4.44 14.60 19.01
CA ASN A 31 4.82 15.99 19.24
C ASN A 31 4.79 16.77 17.92
N TYR A 32 5.35 16.19 16.86
CA TYR A 32 5.35 16.80 15.54
C TYR A 32 3.92 17.07 15.03
N LEU A 33 3.02 16.08 15.16
CA LEU A 33 1.61 16.23 14.77
C LEU A 33 0.87 17.28 15.61
N LEU A 34 1.16 17.36 16.91
CA LEU A 34 0.57 18.39 17.78
C LEU A 34 1.03 19.80 17.38
N ALA A 35 2.31 19.97 17.07
CA ALA A 35 2.84 21.22 16.56
C ALA A 35 2.23 21.60 15.20
N LEU A 36 2.13 20.62 14.28
CA LEU A 36 1.58 20.79 12.94
C LEU A 36 0.09 21.21 12.94
N PHE A 37 -0.68 20.67 13.87
CA PHE A 37 -2.13 20.92 13.94
C PHE A 37 -2.53 22.05 14.88
N GLY A 38 -1.66 22.49 15.78
CA GLY A 38 -1.84 23.63 16.69
C GLY A 38 -3.17 23.72 17.47
N ASP A 39 -4.29 23.50 16.78
CA ASP A 39 -5.66 23.62 17.27
C ASP A 39 -6.27 22.31 17.75
N LYS A 40 -5.63 21.15 17.51
CA LYS A 40 -6.21 19.84 17.82
C LYS A 40 -5.73 19.29 19.16
N SER A 41 -6.68 18.71 19.88
CA SER A 41 -6.36 18.06 21.15
C SER A 41 -5.47 16.83 20.98
N ARG A 42 -4.68 16.50 22.00
CA ARG A 42 -3.86 15.30 22.06
C ARG A 42 -4.67 14.01 21.80
N THR A 43 -5.90 13.97 22.29
CA THR A 43 -6.82 12.84 22.06
C THR A 43 -7.21 12.72 20.59
N THR A 44 -7.49 13.84 19.93
CA THR A 44 -7.82 13.87 18.49
C THR A 44 -6.64 13.38 17.66
N VAL A 45 -5.43 13.84 17.95
CA VAL A 45 -4.22 13.41 17.22
C VAL A 45 -3.95 11.91 17.42
N LYS A 46 -4.08 11.40 18.65
CA LYS A 46 -3.99 9.95 18.93
C LYS A 46 -5.06 9.14 18.19
N SER A 47 -6.26 9.68 18.03
CA SER A 47 -7.32 9.04 17.23
C SER A 47 -6.92 8.88 15.76
N TYR A 48 -6.25 9.85 15.14
CA TYR A 48 -5.73 9.71 13.78
C TYR A 48 -4.74 8.55 13.67
N LEU A 49 -3.86 8.38 14.65
CA LEU A 49 -2.90 7.28 14.69
C LEU A 49 -3.61 5.93 14.85
N SER A 50 -4.52 5.79 15.82
CA SER A 50 -5.26 4.54 16.06
C SER A 50 -6.10 4.11 14.86
N HIS A 51 -6.63 5.05 14.08
CA HIS A 51 -7.38 4.80 12.85
C HIS A 51 -6.48 4.67 11.60
N ARG A 52 -5.16 4.62 11.77
CA ARG A 52 -4.19 4.51 10.67
C ARG A 52 -4.30 5.63 9.64
N GLN A 53 -4.66 6.81 10.07
CA GLN A 53 -4.83 7.99 9.21
C GLN A 53 -3.51 8.72 8.94
N VAL A 54 -2.41 8.25 9.54
CA VAL A 54 -1.06 8.81 9.40
C VAL A 54 -0.13 7.76 8.82
N ALA A 55 0.67 8.15 7.84
CA ALA A 55 1.74 7.33 7.28
C ALA A 55 3.04 8.13 7.25
N VAL A 56 4.16 7.46 7.51
CA VAL A 56 5.53 7.99 7.40
C VAL A 56 6.24 7.18 6.33
N ASN A 57 6.78 7.86 5.31
CA ASN A 57 7.44 7.21 4.17
C ASN A 57 6.58 6.08 3.58
N ASP A 58 5.31 6.36 3.31
CA ASP A 58 4.29 5.44 2.79
C ASP A 58 3.85 4.29 3.73
N MET A 59 4.43 4.19 4.91
CA MET A 59 4.06 3.16 5.88
C MET A 59 3.09 3.73 6.93
N PRO A 60 1.87 3.17 7.06
CA PRO A 60 0.93 3.56 8.09
C PRO A 60 1.51 3.33 9.49
N VAL A 61 1.49 4.35 10.31
CA VAL A 61 2.04 4.32 11.67
C VAL A 61 0.93 4.54 12.69
N THR A 62 0.88 3.68 13.70
CA THR A 62 -0.05 3.78 14.83
C THR A 62 0.63 4.13 16.14
N GLN A 63 1.94 3.96 16.22
CA GLN A 63 2.76 4.23 17.39
C GLN A 63 3.00 5.74 17.50
N PHE A 64 2.62 6.31 18.62
CA PHE A 64 2.71 7.75 18.85
C PHE A 64 4.14 8.26 19.17
N ASP A 65 4.98 7.36 19.65
CA ASP A 65 6.38 7.60 20.01
C ASP A 65 7.40 7.27 18.89
N THR A 66 6.90 6.99 17.69
CA THR A 66 7.76 6.79 16.51
C THR A 66 8.62 8.03 16.29
N MET A 67 9.94 7.85 16.15
CA MET A 67 10.86 8.92 15.79
C MET A 67 10.71 9.29 14.32
N LEU A 68 10.56 10.57 14.06
CA LEU A 68 10.64 11.18 12.73
C LEU A 68 12.03 11.78 12.56
N HIS A 69 12.54 11.70 11.35
CA HIS A 69 13.80 12.34 10.97
C HIS A 69 13.56 13.42 9.93
N ALA A 70 14.39 14.45 9.99
CA ALA A 70 14.36 15.52 8.98
C ALA A 70 14.48 14.93 7.57
N GLY A 71 13.52 15.27 6.69
CA GLY A 71 13.42 14.73 5.34
C GLY A 71 12.40 13.63 5.15
N ASP A 72 11.87 13.03 6.22
CA ASP A 72 10.77 12.06 6.12
C ASP A 72 9.52 12.68 5.47
N GLU A 73 8.77 11.87 4.74
CA GLU A 73 7.47 12.27 4.20
C GLU A 73 6.34 11.84 5.13
N LEU A 74 5.57 12.80 5.62
CA LEU A 74 4.40 12.56 6.45
C LEU A 74 3.13 12.72 5.60
N LYS A 75 2.29 11.68 5.56
CA LYS A 75 0.99 11.68 4.88
C LYS A 75 -0.14 11.54 5.88
N ILE A 76 -1.17 12.37 5.74
CA ILE A 76 -2.33 12.36 6.63
C ILE A 76 -3.60 12.31 5.80
N ASN A 77 -4.44 11.31 6.07
CA ASN A 77 -5.75 11.18 5.47
C ASN A 77 -6.84 11.39 6.55
N PHE A 78 -7.47 12.55 6.53
CA PHE A 78 -8.47 12.92 7.54
C PHE A 78 -9.81 12.17 7.41
N LYS A 79 -10.05 11.48 6.29
CA LYS A 79 -11.33 10.80 6.03
C LYS A 79 -11.32 9.32 6.33
N ARG A 80 -10.16 8.66 6.17
CA ARG A 80 -10.05 7.21 6.43
C ARG A 80 -8.60 6.81 6.70
N GLY A 81 -8.43 5.65 7.32
CA GLY A 81 -7.10 5.06 7.52
C GLY A 81 -6.48 4.55 6.22
N PHE A 82 -5.16 4.57 6.17
CA PHE A 82 -4.39 3.89 5.12
C PHE A 82 -4.61 2.38 5.22
N SER A 83 -4.79 1.73 4.08
CA SER A 83 -4.91 0.27 4.03
C SER A 83 -3.55 -0.37 4.30
N VAL A 84 -3.56 -1.41 5.12
CA VAL A 84 -2.40 -2.25 5.35
C VAL A 84 -2.64 -3.57 4.64
N PHE A 85 -1.74 -3.91 3.72
CA PHE A 85 -1.79 -5.21 3.07
C PHE A 85 -1.53 -6.33 4.07
N LYS A 86 -2.45 -7.29 4.17
CA LYS A 86 -2.28 -8.51 4.97
C LYS A 86 -2.79 -9.71 4.20
N HIS A 87 -1.93 -10.68 4.01
CA HIS A 87 -2.28 -11.96 3.41
C HIS A 87 -1.36 -13.07 3.95
N ASN A 88 -1.89 -14.28 4.13
CA ASN A 88 -1.14 -15.38 4.75
C ASN A 88 -0.02 -15.96 3.88
N ARG A 89 -0.10 -15.81 2.55
CA ARG A 89 0.89 -16.34 1.58
C ARG A 89 1.59 -15.25 0.77
N LEU A 90 1.34 -13.97 1.08
CA LEU A 90 1.96 -12.83 0.45
C LEU A 90 2.41 -11.86 1.53
N LYS A 91 3.67 -11.53 1.53
CA LYS A 91 4.23 -10.49 2.39
C LYS A 91 4.65 -9.30 1.52
N MET A 92 4.15 -8.12 1.84
CA MET A 92 4.63 -6.88 1.24
C MET A 92 6.05 -6.61 1.73
N VAL A 93 7.00 -6.51 0.80
CA VAL A 93 8.42 -6.24 1.10
C VAL A 93 8.73 -4.78 0.85
N TYR A 94 8.20 -4.23 -0.24
CA TYR A 94 8.42 -2.84 -0.63
C TYR A 94 7.24 -2.33 -1.45
N GLU A 95 6.90 -1.08 -1.29
CA GLU A 95 5.90 -0.38 -2.10
C GLU A 95 6.22 1.10 -2.19
N ASP A 96 6.23 1.65 -3.41
CA ASP A 96 6.30 3.07 -3.68
C ASP A 96 5.25 3.48 -4.73
N GLU A 97 5.43 4.63 -5.36
CA GLU A 97 4.53 5.12 -6.41
C GLU A 97 4.67 4.36 -7.73
N TYR A 98 5.78 3.62 -7.95
CA TYR A 98 6.14 2.97 -9.21
C TYR A 98 5.99 1.46 -9.18
N ILE A 99 6.38 0.82 -8.08
CA ILE A 99 6.49 -0.64 -7.97
C ILE A 99 5.93 -1.17 -6.65
N ILE A 100 5.59 -2.46 -6.69
CA ILE A 100 5.33 -3.30 -5.51
C ILE A 100 6.26 -4.50 -5.57
N VAL A 101 6.96 -4.77 -4.48
CA VAL A 101 7.74 -6.00 -4.29
C VAL A 101 7.12 -6.82 -3.18
N ILE A 102 6.90 -8.08 -3.45
CA ILE A 102 6.34 -9.04 -2.49
C ILE A 102 7.26 -10.24 -2.33
N ASP A 103 7.17 -10.88 -1.18
CA ASP A 103 7.61 -12.25 -0.99
C ASP A 103 6.40 -13.19 -1.17
N LYS A 104 6.45 -13.97 -2.25
CA LYS A 104 5.41 -14.94 -2.61
C LYS A 104 5.64 -16.26 -1.89
N GLY A 105 4.69 -16.71 -1.11
CA GLY A 105 4.74 -18.01 -0.46
C GLY A 105 4.55 -19.18 -1.43
N TYR A 106 5.04 -20.33 -1.01
CA TYR A 106 4.87 -21.62 -1.71
C TYR A 106 3.38 -21.95 -1.94
N GLY A 107 3.07 -22.60 -3.04
CA GLY A 107 1.73 -23.06 -3.40
C GLY A 107 0.78 -21.97 -3.90
N LEU A 108 1.24 -20.72 -4.03
CA LEU A 108 0.46 -19.61 -4.56
C LEU A 108 0.79 -19.36 -6.03
N LEU A 109 -0.23 -19.31 -6.88
CA LEU A 109 -0.07 -18.93 -8.28
C LEU A 109 0.31 -17.45 -8.41
N SER A 110 1.24 -17.14 -9.31
CA SER A 110 1.61 -15.76 -9.63
C SER A 110 0.51 -15.01 -10.36
N MET A 111 -0.13 -15.66 -11.34
CA MET A 111 -1.19 -15.08 -12.16
C MET A 111 -2.29 -16.11 -12.45
N SER A 112 -3.41 -15.63 -12.97
CA SER A 112 -4.56 -16.47 -13.35
C SER A 112 -4.19 -17.46 -14.44
N THR A 113 -4.83 -18.62 -14.37
CA THR A 113 -4.85 -19.66 -15.40
C THR A 113 -6.27 -19.76 -15.99
N GLU A 114 -6.45 -20.60 -17.00
CA GLU A 114 -7.80 -20.87 -17.54
C GLU A 114 -8.77 -21.38 -16.47
N ARG A 115 -8.27 -22.18 -15.52
CA ARG A 115 -9.06 -22.83 -14.47
C ARG A 115 -9.17 -22.02 -13.19
N ILE A 116 -8.15 -21.24 -12.84
CA ILE A 116 -8.07 -20.48 -11.59
C ILE A 116 -8.01 -18.99 -11.92
N LYS A 117 -9.08 -18.26 -11.67
CA LYS A 117 -9.21 -16.82 -11.99
C LYS A 117 -8.91 -15.90 -10.81
N THR A 118 -9.08 -16.39 -9.58
CA THR A 118 -8.91 -15.60 -8.35
C THR A 118 -7.95 -16.29 -7.39
N GLY A 119 -7.54 -15.60 -6.32
CA GLY A 119 -6.63 -16.14 -5.31
C GLY A 119 -5.19 -16.32 -5.80
N THR A 120 -4.79 -15.60 -6.84
CA THR A 120 -3.41 -15.54 -7.32
C THR A 120 -2.71 -14.30 -6.75
N ALA A 121 -1.38 -14.26 -6.73
CA ALA A 121 -0.64 -13.09 -6.26
C ALA A 121 -1.10 -11.81 -6.96
N TYR A 122 -1.28 -11.88 -8.29
CA TYR A 122 -1.78 -10.76 -9.08
C TYR A 122 -3.19 -10.32 -8.67
N SER A 123 -4.14 -11.25 -8.52
CA SER A 123 -5.53 -10.90 -8.17
C SER A 123 -5.62 -10.28 -6.78
N ILE A 124 -4.89 -10.85 -5.81
CA ILE A 124 -4.85 -10.36 -4.43
C ILE A 124 -4.28 -8.94 -4.36
N LEU A 125 -3.17 -8.69 -5.06
CA LEU A 125 -2.56 -7.36 -5.11
C LEU A 125 -3.39 -6.37 -5.94
N SER A 126 -4.06 -6.82 -7.01
CA SER A 126 -4.97 -5.98 -7.78
C SER A 126 -6.14 -5.48 -6.93
N ASP A 127 -6.70 -6.35 -6.08
CA ASP A 127 -7.76 -5.96 -5.15
C ASP A 127 -7.23 -4.96 -4.11
N TYR A 128 -6.01 -5.17 -3.62
CA TYR A 128 -5.35 -4.25 -2.70
C TYR A 128 -5.17 -2.86 -3.30
N VAL A 129 -4.55 -2.72 -4.48
CA VAL A 129 -4.32 -1.40 -5.10
C VAL A 129 -5.63 -0.72 -5.50
N LYS A 130 -6.62 -1.47 -5.95
CA LYS A 130 -7.97 -0.95 -6.25
C LYS A 130 -8.74 -0.54 -4.99
N SER A 131 -8.47 -1.14 -3.84
CA SER A 131 -9.05 -0.70 -2.57
C SER A 131 -8.56 0.68 -2.15
N GLN A 132 -7.35 1.05 -2.57
CA GLN A 132 -6.79 2.38 -2.35
C GLN A 132 -7.41 3.40 -3.32
N ASN A 133 -7.42 3.08 -4.62
CA ASN A 133 -8.08 3.85 -5.67
C ASN A 133 -8.57 2.89 -6.77
N PRO A 134 -9.87 2.89 -7.14
CA PRO A 134 -10.42 2.01 -8.17
C PRO A 134 -9.76 2.11 -9.54
N GLU A 135 -9.14 3.26 -9.85
CA GLU A 135 -8.43 3.49 -11.11
C GLU A 135 -7.01 2.89 -11.13
N ASN A 136 -6.51 2.46 -9.96
CA ASN A 136 -5.18 1.86 -9.86
C ASN A 136 -5.12 0.55 -10.64
N LYS A 137 -4.02 0.39 -11.37
CA LYS A 137 -3.71 -0.81 -12.14
C LYS A 137 -2.39 -1.41 -11.66
N LEU A 138 -2.26 -2.70 -11.89
CA LEU A 138 -1.06 -3.46 -11.57
C LEU A 138 -0.61 -4.22 -12.82
N PHE A 139 0.69 -4.25 -13.07
CA PHE A 139 1.30 -4.88 -14.23
C PHE A 139 2.35 -5.89 -13.76
N ILE A 140 2.28 -7.10 -14.31
CA ILE A 140 3.22 -8.17 -13.99
C ILE A 140 4.54 -7.89 -14.71
N VAL A 141 5.64 -7.88 -13.98
CA VAL A 141 6.99 -7.72 -14.50
C VAL A 141 7.60 -9.09 -14.84
N HIS A 142 7.50 -10.02 -13.90
CA HIS A 142 7.93 -11.42 -14.04
C HIS A 142 7.03 -12.33 -13.20
N ARG A 143 7.24 -13.63 -13.34
CA ARG A 143 6.46 -14.62 -12.59
C ARG A 143 7.37 -15.66 -11.93
N LEU A 144 6.89 -16.20 -10.82
CA LEU A 144 7.40 -17.41 -10.19
C LEU A 144 6.38 -18.53 -10.39
N ASP A 145 6.85 -19.76 -10.45
CA ASP A 145 5.96 -20.91 -10.53
C ASP A 145 5.17 -21.07 -9.23
N ARG A 146 4.10 -21.85 -9.26
CA ARG A 146 3.23 -22.08 -8.11
C ARG A 146 4.02 -22.54 -6.88
N ASP A 147 4.90 -23.51 -7.09
CA ASP A 147 5.66 -24.18 -6.03
C ASP A 147 7.04 -23.56 -5.79
N THR A 148 7.26 -22.37 -6.36
CA THR A 148 8.42 -21.53 -6.10
C THR A 148 8.03 -20.37 -5.19
N SER A 149 8.70 -20.23 -4.06
CA SER A 149 8.61 -19.04 -3.19
C SER A 149 9.72 -18.05 -3.51
N GLY A 150 9.52 -16.79 -3.16
CA GLY A 150 10.53 -15.76 -3.31
C GLY A 150 9.97 -14.41 -3.75
N LEU A 151 10.88 -13.50 -4.06
CA LEU A 151 10.53 -12.12 -4.41
C LEU A 151 9.90 -12.05 -5.80
N MET A 152 8.80 -11.30 -5.87
CA MET A 152 8.15 -10.91 -7.11
C MET A 152 7.93 -9.40 -7.14
N MET A 153 8.07 -8.83 -8.33
CA MET A 153 7.88 -7.41 -8.59
C MET A 153 6.70 -7.16 -9.50
N PHE A 154 5.96 -6.10 -9.22
CA PHE A 154 4.87 -5.59 -10.04
C PHE A 154 5.07 -4.10 -10.28
N ALA A 155 4.73 -3.63 -11.47
CA ALA A 155 4.72 -2.21 -11.79
C ALA A 155 3.33 -1.63 -11.61
N LYS A 156 3.24 -0.37 -11.20
CA LYS A 156 1.97 0.36 -11.04
C LYS A 156 1.53 1.09 -12.31
N SER A 157 2.39 1.15 -13.32
CA SER A 157 2.04 1.67 -14.66
C SER A 157 2.70 0.85 -15.77
N LYS A 158 2.12 0.94 -16.98
CA LYS A 158 2.68 0.26 -18.15
C LYS A 158 4.06 0.82 -18.53
N GLY A 159 4.26 2.13 -18.39
CA GLY A 159 5.54 2.77 -18.68
C GLY A 159 6.69 2.33 -17.76
N ILE A 160 6.36 1.86 -16.55
CA ILE A 160 7.35 1.28 -15.62
C ILE A 160 7.55 -0.23 -15.87
N GLN A 161 6.51 -0.94 -16.31
CA GLN A 161 6.59 -2.37 -16.59
C GLN A 161 7.67 -2.70 -17.61
N GLU A 162 7.73 -1.98 -18.71
CA GLU A 162 8.66 -2.27 -19.82
C GLU A 162 10.14 -2.18 -19.42
N PRO A 163 10.63 -1.06 -18.83
CA PRO A 163 12.04 -0.95 -18.43
C PRO A 163 12.43 -2.00 -17.38
N VAL A 164 11.55 -2.27 -16.40
CA VAL A 164 11.85 -3.20 -15.32
C VAL A 164 11.88 -4.64 -15.82
N SER A 165 10.96 -5.05 -16.70
CA SER A 165 10.96 -6.37 -17.32
C SER A 165 12.22 -6.60 -18.17
N TYR A 166 12.64 -5.59 -18.93
CA TYR A 166 13.83 -5.68 -19.77
C TYR A 166 15.13 -5.80 -18.96
N THR A 167 15.25 -5.04 -17.89
CA THR A 167 16.42 -5.10 -17.00
C THR A 167 16.53 -6.46 -16.31
N HIS A 168 15.40 -7.04 -15.90
CA HIS A 168 15.36 -8.35 -15.24
C HIS A 168 15.78 -9.50 -16.19
N LEU A 169 15.34 -9.46 -17.45
CA LEU A 169 15.68 -10.47 -18.45
C LEU A 169 17.18 -10.48 -18.81
N ARG A 170 17.82 -9.31 -18.84
CA ARG A 170 19.27 -9.23 -19.10
C ARG A 170 20.18 -9.65 -17.96
N ALA A 171 19.71 -9.66 -16.74
CA ALA A 171 20.51 -10.07 -15.59
C ALA A 171 20.74 -11.60 -15.52
N HIS A 172 20.14 -12.38 -16.44
CA HIS A 172 20.26 -13.83 -16.52
C HIS A 172 21.01 -14.33 -17.76
N GLU A 173 21.56 -13.43 -18.59
CA GLU A 173 22.53 -13.76 -19.66
C GLU A 173 23.96 -13.50 -19.16
#